data_cca784707659bb94365886998fcc33e6
#
_entry.id   cca784707659bb94365886998fcc33e6
#
_cell.length_a   1.000
_cell.length_b   1.000
_cell.length_c   1.000
_cell.angle_alpha   90.00
_cell.angle_beta   90.00
_cell.angle_gamma   90.00
#
_symmetry.space_group_name_H-M   'P 1'
#
loop_
_entity.id
_entity.type
_entity.pdbx_description
1 polymer ?
#
loop_
_entity_poly.entity_id
_entity_poly.type
_entity_poly.pdbx_seq_one_letter_code
_entity_poly.pdbx_strand_id
1 'polypeptide(L)' 'MSNQKNLNEQAPFSAPIEDLQVRIAFLDELVDQLNTQIAIQDREINDLKKQMKILYQRFEASDLTDGIET' A
#
# COMPACT_ATOMS: atom_id res chain seq x y z
N MET A 1 3.76 8.15 51.64
CA MET A 1 3.03 9.28 51.07
C MET A 1 3.62 9.76 49.75
N SER A 2 4.95 9.88 49.64
CA SER A 2 5.57 10.30 48.39
C SER A 2 5.35 9.32 47.25
N ASN A 3 5.26 8.01 47.54
CA ASN A 3 5.03 6.99 46.53
C ASN A 3 3.62 7.08 45.90
N GLN A 4 2.64 7.45 46.70
CA GLN A 4 1.27 7.64 46.21
C GLN A 4 1.17 8.85 45.28
N LYS A 5 1.89 9.93 45.62
CA LYS A 5 1.96 11.10 44.74
C LYS A 5 2.61 10.78 43.42
N ASN A 6 3.69 10.02 43.42
CA ASN A 6 4.38 9.61 42.21
C ASN A 6 3.49 8.74 41.30
N LEU A 7 2.73 7.82 41.89
CA LEU A 7 1.80 6.98 41.16
C LEU A 7 0.70 7.81 40.53
N ASN A 8 0.17 8.80 41.23
CA ASN A 8 -0.86 9.69 40.68
C ASN A 8 -0.31 10.57 39.57
N GLU A 9 0.94 10.97 39.66
CA GLU A 9 1.59 11.77 38.62
C GLU A 9 1.87 10.93 37.36
N GLN A 10 2.16 9.63 37.52
CA GLN A 10 2.43 8.74 36.41
C GLN A 10 1.18 8.28 35.70
N ALA A 11 0.07 8.14 36.41
CA ALA A 11 -1.19 7.64 35.83
C ALA A 11 -1.69 8.48 34.65
N PRO A 12 -1.67 9.84 34.70
CA PRO A 12 -2.08 10.64 33.55
C PRO A 12 -1.18 10.50 32.31
N PHE A 13 0.07 10.09 32.50
CA PHE A 13 1.02 9.93 31.39
C PHE A 13 1.04 8.52 30.83
N SER A 14 0.78 7.50 31.66
CA SER A 14 0.84 6.11 31.19
C SER A 14 -0.33 5.77 30.27
N ALA A 15 -1.53 6.26 30.52
CA ALA A 15 -2.68 6.00 29.67
C ALA A 15 -2.51 6.61 28.26
N PRO A 16 -2.07 7.87 28.10
CA PRO A 16 -1.78 8.41 26.76
C PRO A 16 -0.63 7.70 26.06
N ILE A 17 0.39 7.27 26.79
CA ILE A 17 1.51 6.54 26.21
C ILE A 17 1.04 5.18 25.69
N GLU A 18 0.25 4.45 26.48
CA GLU A 18 -0.32 3.18 26.04
C GLU A 18 -1.22 3.34 24.82
N ASP A 19 -2.03 4.39 24.79
CA ASP A 19 -2.87 4.69 23.64
C ASP A 19 -2.02 4.95 22.40
N LEU A 20 -0.95 5.72 22.54
CA LEU A 20 -0.02 5.97 21.44
C LEU A 20 0.66 4.70 20.96
N GLN A 21 1.05 3.81 21.88
CA GLN A 21 1.65 2.54 21.51
C GLN A 21 0.69 1.67 20.71
N VAL A 22 -0.58 1.64 21.10
CA VAL A 22 -1.61 0.91 20.34
C VAL A 22 -1.78 1.52 18.95
N ARG A 23 -1.80 2.84 18.85
CA ARG A 23 -1.92 3.52 17.55
C ARG A 23 -0.72 3.27 16.67
N ILE A 24 0.48 3.28 17.23
CA ILE A 24 1.70 2.98 16.47
C ILE A 24 1.66 1.55 15.94
N ALA A 25 1.28 0.59 16.77
CA ALA A 25 1.15 -0.80 16.35
C ALA A 25 0.11 -0.96 15.23
N PHE A 26 -1.00 -0.25 15.32
CA PHE A 26 -2.04 -0.25 14.29
C PHE A 26 -1.51 0.37 12.99
N LEU A 27 -0.78 1.48 13.09
CA LEU A 27 -0.20 2.14 11.92
C LEU A 27 0.85 1.27 11.25
N ASP A 28 1.68 0.57 12.02
CA ASP A 28 2.65 -0.36 11.47
C ASP A 28 1.96 -1.46 10.67
N GLU A 29 0.90 -2.02 11.21
CA GLU A 29 0.11 -3.04 10.52
C GLU A 29 -0.50 -2.48 9.24
N LEU A 30 -1.03 -1.25 9.29
CA LEU A 30 -1.57 -0.58 8.12
C LEU A 30 -0.51 -0.36 7.04
N VAL A 31 0.69 0.05 7.43
CA VAL A 31 1.79 0.26 6.49
C VAL A 31 2.15 -1.07 5.82
N ASP A 32 2.21 -2.16 6.57
CA ASP A 32 2.47 -3.49 6.01
C ASP A 32 1.40 -3.89 4.99
N GLN A 33 0.13 -3.65 5.33
CA GLN A 33 -0.98 -3.94 4.43
C GLN A 33 -0.91 -3.08 3.17
N LEU A 34 -0.60 -1.80 3.32
CA LEU A 34 -0.45 -0.89 2.19
C LEU A 34 0.71 -1.30 1.29
N ASN A 35 1.84 -1.71 1.88
CA ASN A 35 2.98 -2.19 1.12
C ASN A 35 2.63 -3.43 0.30
N THR A 36 1.89 -4.36 0.89
CA THR A 36 1.39 -5.54 0.18
C THR A 36 0.46 -5.14 -0.96
N GLN A 37 -0.44 -4.21 -0.71
CA GLN A 37 -1.39 -3.71 -1.71
C GLN A 37 -0.65 -3.05 -2.88
N ILE A 38 0.36 -2.23 -2.57
CA ILE A 38 1.18 -1.59 -3.60
C ILE A 38 1.89 -2.62 -4.46
N ALA A 39 2.44 -3.67 -3.85
CA ALA A 39 3.11 -4.73 -4.60
C ALA A 39 2.14 -5.45 -5.55
N ILE A 40 0.93 -5.70 -5.09
CA ILE A 40 -0.12 -6.31 -5.93
C ILE A 40 -0.49 -5.39 -7.09
N GLN A 41 -0.69 -4.11 -6.80
CA GLN A 41 -1.03 -3.12 -7.83
C GLN A 41 0.09 -2.96 -8.85
N ASP A 42 1.36 -2.98 -8.42
CA ASP A 42 2.49 -2.91 -9.33
C ASP A 42 2.50 -4.10 -10.30
N ARG A 43 2.20 -5.29 -9.81
CA ARG A 43 2.08 -6.47 -10.68
C ARG A 43 0.94 -6.31 -11.67
N GLU A 44 -0.21 -5.84 -11.22
CA GLU A 44 -1.36 -5.61 -12.08
C GLU A 44 -1.04 -4.59 -13.16
N ILE A 45 -0.38 -3.50 -12.81
CA ILE A 45 0.03 -2.48 -13.75
C ILE A 45 1.00 -3.05 -14.77
N ASN A 46 1.98 -3.82 -14.33
CA ASN A 46 2.95 -4.44 -15.23
C ASN A 46 2.29 -5.43 -16.18
N ASP A 47 1.34 -6.21 -15.68
CA ASP A 47 0.58 -7.15 -16.51
C ASP A 47 -0.26 -6.40 -17.53
N LEU A 48 -0.93 -5.34 -17.13
CA LEU A 48 -1.69 -4.50 -18.04
C LEU A 48 -0.82 -3.87 -19.10
N LYS A 49 0.36 -3.39 -18.74
CA LYS A 49 1.32 -2.83 -19.70
C LYS A 49 1.74 -3.88 -20.73
N LYS A 50 1.98 -5.10 -20.29
CA LYS A 50 2.32 -6.20 -21.20
C LYS A 50 1.16 -6.51 -22.16
N GLN A 51 -0.05 -6.57 -21.63
CA GLN A 51 -1.24 -6.81 -22.42
C GLN A 51 -1.47 -5.70 -23.44
N MET A 52 -1.29 -4.45 -23.03
CA MET A 52 -1.40 -3.31 -23.91
C MET A 52 -0.35 -3.35 -25.01
N LYS A 53 0.86 -3.73 -24.69
CA LYS A 53 1.92 -3.87 -25.68
C LYS A 53 1.59 -4.92 -26.72
N ILE A 54 1.08 -6.07 -26.28
CA ILE A 54 0.68 -7.15 -27.17
C ILE A 54 -0.49 -6.68 -28.05
N LEU A 55 -1.46 -6.03 -27.45
CA LEU A 55 -2.63 -5.53 -28.18
C LEU A 55 -2.22 -4.50 -29.23
N TYR A 56 -1.32 -3.60 -28.87
CA TYR A 56 -0.80 -2.58 -29.77
C TYR A 56 -0.05 -3.21 -30.95
N GLN A 57 0.77 -4.22 -30.68
CA GLN A 57 1.49 -4.94 -31.72
C GLN A 57 0.53 -5.67 -32.67
N ARG A 58 -0.53 -6.26 -32.13
CA ARG A 58 -1.56 -6.91 -32.97
C ARG A 58 -2.30 -5.89 -33.82
N PHE A 59 -2.59 -4.74 -33.25
CA PHE A 59 -3.25 -3.66 -33.98
C PHE A 59 -2.36 -3.16 -35.12
N GLU A 60 -1.08 -2.96 -34.87
CA GLU A 60 -0.14 -2.54 -35.93
C GLU A 60 -0.03 -3.58 -37.02
N ALA A 61 0.07 -4.86 -36.63
CA ALA A 61 0.12 -5.95 -37.64
C ALA A 61 -1.15 -6.03 -38.45
N SER A 62 -2.31 -5.85 -37.83
CA SER A 62 -3.61 -5.84 -38.51
C SER A 62 -3.71 -4.65 -39.47
N ASP A 63 -3.24 -3.48 -39.04
CA ASP A 63 -3.26 -2.29 -39.86
C ASP A 63 -2.34 -2.44 -41.06
N LEU A 64 -1.17 -3.05 -40.89
CA LEU A 64 -0.27 -3.34 -42.00
C LEU A 64 -0.87 -4.35 -42.97
N THR A 65 -1.53 -5.37 -42.45
CA THR A 65 -2.21 -6.38 -43.29
C THR A 65 -3.31 -5.74 -44.09
N ASP A 66 -4.13 -4.90 -43.48
CA ASP A 66 -5.20 -4.18 -44.17
C ASP A 66 -4.65 -3.27 -45.27
N GLY A 67 -3.50 -2.62 -44.99
CA GLY A 67 -2.83 -1.80 -45.98
C GLY A 67 -2.29 -2.59 -47.15
N ILE A 68 -1.86 -3.82 -46.93
CA ILE A 68 -1.37 -4.71 -48.00
C ILE A 68 -2.51 -5.22 -48.88
N GLU A 69 -3.65 -5.50 -48.26
CA GLU A 69 -4.81 -6.01 -49.02
C GLU A 69 -5.47 -4.95 -49.90
N THR A 70 -5.34 -3.72 -49.55
CA THR A 70 -5.89 -2.63 -50.36
C THR A 70 -4.93 -2.22 -51.48
#